data_1edccfad8c0ac319245707e8e6c05d02
#
_entry.id   1edccfad8c0ac319245707e8e6c05d02
#
_cell.length_a   1.000
_cell.length_b   1.000
_cell.length_c   1.000
_cell.angle_alpha   90.00
_cell.angle_beta   90.00
_cell.angle_gamma   90.00
#
_symmetry.space_group_name_H-M   'P 1'
#
loop_
_entity.id
_entity.type
_entity.pdbx_description
1 polymer ?
#
loop_
_entity_poly.entity_id
_entity_poly.type
_entity_poly.pdbx_seq_one_letter_code
_entity_poly.pdbx_strand_id
1 'polypeptide(L)'
;MKRERRASLEKVYVQVDSERTENGDVVPLAIAWADGRVWKIDRCLHSCASPDGEFEGIRYTVIIGSAEKYIYRAGHAWYVMA
;
A
#
# COMPACT_ATOMS: atom_id res chain seq x y z
N MET A 1 -11.52 25.71 -19.32
CA MET A 1 -11.16 25.12 -18.91
C MET A 1 -11.09 24.43 -18.68
N LYS A 2 -10.98 24.05 -18.53
CA LYS A 2 -10.85 23.19 -18.06
C LYS A 2 -10.18 22.96 -17.30
N ARG A 3 -10.33 22.74 -16.67
CA ARG A 3 -9.69 22.38 -15.81
C ARG A 3 -9.00 21.28 -15.88
N GLU A 4 -8.03 21.31 -15.76
CA GLU A 4 -7.44 20.20 -15.75
C GLU A 4 -7.83 19.46 -14.80
N ARG A 5 -8.04 18.77 -14.95
CA ARG A 5 -8.30 18.07 -13.95
C ARG A 5 -7.22 17.27 -13.54
N ARG A 6 -7.02 17.13 -12.32
CA ARG A 6 -6.03 16.26 -11.90
C ARG A 6 -6.42 14.87 -12.25
N ALA A 7 -5.49 14.09 -12.62
CA ALA A 7 -5.75 12.70 -12.92
C ALA A 7 -6.32 12.01 -11.71
N SER A 8 -7.27 11.13 -11.91
CA SER A 8 -7.80 10.32 -10.84
C SER A 8 -6.78 9.30 -10.40
N LEU A 9 -6.67 9.09 -9.11
CA LEU A 9 -5.89 8.00 -8.59
C LEU A 9 -6.71 6.73 -8.67
N GLU A 10 -6.10 5.67 -9.13
CA GLU A 10 -6.76 4.40 -9.29
C GLU A 10 -6.04 3.33 -8.51
N LYS A 11 -6.77 2.29 -8.14
CA LYS A 11 -6.16 1.14 -7.50
C LYS A 11 -5.32 0.40 -8.52
N VAL A 12 -4.07 0.13 -8.15
CA VAL A 12 -3.20 -0.73 -8.93
C VAL A 12 -2.85 -1.90 -8.03
N TYR A 13 -3.32 -3.09 -8.41
CA TYR A 13 -3.08 -4.26 -7.57
C TYR A 13 -1.67 -4.75 -7.77
N VAL A 14 -1.03 -5.08 -6.65
CA VAL A 14 0.36 -5.52 -6.63
C VAL A 14 0.45 -6.77 -5.77
N GLN A 15 1.58 -7.46 -5.89
CA GLN A 15 1.86 -8.56 -4.99
C GLN A 15 2.75 -8.04 -3.89
N VAL A 16 2.54 -8.52 -2.68
CA VAL A 16 3.30 -8.06 -1.53
C VAL A 16 3.75 -9.28 -0.75
N ASP A 17 5.05 -9.35 -0.51
CA ASP A 17 5.57 -10.29 0.45
C ASP A 17 5.27 -9.74 1.81
N SER A 18 4.69 -10.54 2.67
CA SER A 18 4.34 -10.11 4.00
C SER A 18 4.59 -11.24 4.98
N GLU A 19 4.65 -10.89 6.24
CA GLU A 19 4.74 -11.89 7.29
C GLU A 19 3.71 -11.58 8.36
N ARG A 20 3.33 -12.60 9.10
CA ARG A 20 2.42 -12.44 10.21
C ARG A 20 3.22 -12.51 11.50
N THR A 21 3.03 -11.52 12.36
CA THR A 21 3.73 -11.48 13.64
C THR A 21 3.06 -12.41 14.62
N GLU A 22 3.69 -12.57 15.78
CA GLU A 22 3.12 -13.38 16.85
C GLU A 22 1.77 -12.84 17.30
N ASN A 23 1.56 -11.55 17.19
CA ASN A 23 0.30 -10.93 17.59
C ASN A 23 -0.79 -11.07 16.54
N GLY A 24 -0.44 -11.66 15.39
CA GLY A 24 -1.41 -11.82 14.32
C GLY A 24 -1.44 -10.65 13.34
N ASP A 25 -0.58 -9.67 13.52
CA ASP A 25 -0.51 -8.54 12.60
C ASP A 25 0.19 -8.96 11.32
N VAL A 26 -0.21 -8.34 10.22
CA VAL A 26 0.42 -8.58 8.92
C VAL A 26 1.35 -7.42 8.64
N VAL A 27 2.62 -7.72 8.34
CA VAL A 27 3.62 -6.70 8.06
C VAL A 27 4.12 -6.88 6.64
N PRO A 28 3.96 -5.86 5.78
CA PRO A 28 4.46 -5.98 4.41
C PRO A 28 5.97 -5.81 4.37
N LEU A 29 6.63 -6.62 3.55
CA LEU A 29 8.09 -6.66 3.46
C LEU A 29 8.60 -6.15 2.12
N ALA A 30 7.87 -6.40 1.04
CA ALA A 30 8.31 -6.01 -0.29
C ALA A 30 7.13 -5.96 -1.23
N ILE A 31 7.20 -5.08 -2.22
CA ILE A 31 6.18 -4.95 -3.25
C ILE A 31 6.75 -5.47 -4.55
N ALA A 32 6.06 -6.41 -5.19
CA ALA A 32 6.45 -6.91 -6.49
C ALA A 32 5.51 -6.34 -7.54
N TRP A 33 6.08 -5.59 -8.48
CA TRP A 33 5.33 -4.93 -9.53
C TRP A 33 5.18 -5.86 -10.72
N ALA A 34 4.15 -5.60 -11.52
CA ALA A 34 3.86 -6.45 -12.68
C ALA A 34 5.00 -6.48 -13.69
N ASP A 35 5.83 -5.43 -13.74
CA ASP A 35 6.94 -5.36 -14.69
C ASP A 35 8.20 -6.07 -14.16
N GLY A 36 8.10 -6.74 -13.03
CA GLY A 36 9.21 -7.52 -12.48
C GLY A 36 10.06 -6.77 -11.46
N ARG A 37 9.82 -5.47 -11.27
CA ARG A 37 10.56 -4.74 -10.25
C ARG A 37 10.09 -5.16 -8.86
N VAL A 38 11.00 -5.12 -7.91
CA VAL A 38 10.69 -5.42 -6.53
C VAL A 38 11.20 -4.26 -5.68
N TRP A 39 10.32 -3.70 -4.86
CA TRP A 39 10.68 -2.62 -3.95
C TRP A 39 10.66 -3.16 -2.54
N LYS A 40 11.81 -3.16 -1.91
CA LYS A 40 11.90 -3.62 -0.53
C LYS A 40 11.38 -2.54 0.39
N ILE A 41 10.55 -2.93 1.35
CA ILE A 41 10.03 -2.02 2.34
C ILE A 41 11.00 -1.99 3.50
N ASP A 42 11.56 -0.82 3.78
CA ASP A 42 12.55 -0.67 4.83
C ASP A 42 11.92 -0.71 6.21
N ARG A 43 10.76 -0.08 6.35
CA ARG A 43 10.03 -0.04 7.61
C ARG A 43 8.56 0.12 7.37
N CYS A 44 7.76 -0.46 8.26
CA CYS A 44 6.34 -0.17 8.32
C CYS A 44 6.12 0.67 9.58
N LEU A 45 5.65 1.89 9.41
CA LEU A 45 5.51 2.80 10.53
C LEU A 45 4.25 2.52 11.32
N HIS A 46 3.12 2.37 10.63
CA HIS A 46 1.85 2.07 11.28
C HIS A 46 0.83 1.68 10.23
N SER A 47 -0.33 1.25 10.72
CA SER A 47 -1.44 0.89 9.84
C SER A 47 -2.73 1.37 10.48
N CYS A 48 -3.74 1.59 9.65
CA CYS A 48 -5.05 1.98 10.15
C CYS A 48 -6.14 1.63 9.16
N ALA A 49 -7.34 1.40 9.69
CA ALA A 49 -8.51 1.27 8.86
C ALA A 49 -9.00 2.67 8.49
N SER A 50 -9.78 2.77 7.43
CA SER A 50 -10.32 4.06 7.03
C SER A 50 -11.43 4.48 7.98
N PRO A 51 -11.29 5.59 8.69
CA PRO A 51 -12.34 6.03 9.62
C PRO A 51 -13.59 6.51 8.89
N ASP A 52 -13.44 7.01 7.67
CA ASP A 52 -14.54 7.61 6.92
C ASP A 52 -14.87 6.89 5.64
N GLY A 53 -14.30 5.71 5.43
CA GLY A 53 -14.50 5.02 4.17
C GLY A 53 -13.72 5.60 3.01
N GLU A 54 -12.68 6.39 3.28
CA GLU A 54 -11.87 7.00 2.23
C GLU A 54 -11.19 5.98 1.35
N PHE A 55 -10.89 4.82 1.92
CA PHE A 55 -10.23 3.75 1.19
C PHE A 55 -10.76 2.43 1.69
N GLU A 56 -10.52 1.40 0.90
CA GLU A 56 -10.97 0.07 1.24
C GLU A 56 -9.87 -0.69 1.96
N GLY A 57 -10.21 -1.31 3.09
CA GLY A 57 -9.28 -2.16 3.80
C GLY A 57 -8.42 -1.40 4.79
N ILE A 58 -7.16 -1.81 4.88
CA ILE A 58 -6.22 -1.26 5.84
C ILE A 58 -5.10 -0.57 5.09
N ARG A 59 -4.77 0.65 5.50
CA ARG A 59 -3.67 1.40 4.91
C ARG A 59 -2.44 1.23 5.79
N TYR A 60 -1.33 0.88 5.16
CA TYR A 60 -0.04 0.78 5.82
C TYR A 60 0.83 1.94 5.36
N THR A 61 1.41 2.65 6.31
CA THR A 61 2.36 3.71 6.01
C THR A 61 3.75 3.10 6.12
N VAL A 62 4.47 3.11 5.01
CA VAL A 62 5.75 2.40 4.92
C VAL A 62 6.83 3.34 4.41
N ILE A 63 8.08 2.99 4.69
CA ILE A 63 9.24 3.70 4.17
C ILE A 63 9.88 2.80 3.13
N ILE A 64 10.06 3.33 1.92
CA ILE A 64 10.75 2.66 0.83
C ILE A 64 11.83 3.61 0.35
N GLY A 65 13.09 3.22 0.53
CA GLY A 65 14.18 4.15 0.32
C GLY A 65 14.09 5.24 1.36
N SER A 66 13.99 6.48 0.93
CA SER A 66 13.81 7.59 1.86
C SER A 66 12.42 8.18 1.76
N ALA A 67 11.50 7.51 1.06
CA ALA A 67 10.16 8.05 0.82
C ALA A 67 9.13 7.34 1.66
N GLU A 68 8.19 8.12 2.18
CA GLU A 68 7.05 7.57 2.90
C GLU A 68 5.96 7.32 1.88
N LYS A 69 5.39 6.13 1.90
CA LYS A 69 4.37 5.73 0.94
C LYS A 69 3.27 4.98 1.63
N TYR A 70 2.12 4.89 0.95
CA TYR A 70 0.98 4.14 1.45
C TYR A 70 0.77 2.91 0.59
N ILE A 71 0.51 1.77 1.23
CA ILE A 71 0.00 0.60 0.53
C ILE A 71 -1.20 0.09 1.31
N TYR A 72 -2.09 -0.59 0.61
CA TYR A 72 -3.39 -0.95 1.15
C TYR A 72 -3.62 -2.45 1.02
N ARG A 73 -4.27 -3.02 2.01
CA ARG A 73 -4.65 -4.42 1.98
C ARG A 73 -6.16 -4.55 2.17
N ALA A 74 -6.82 -5.17 1.22
CA ALA A 74 -8.24 -5.45 1.29
C ALA A 74 -8.42 -6.96 1.16
N GLY A 75 -8.74 -7.63 2.26
CA GLY A 75 -8.80 -9.08 2.28
C GLY A 75 -7.43 -9.68 1.99
N HIS A 76 -7.32 -10.42 0.91
CA HIS A 76 -6.05 -11.01 0.49
C HIS A 76 -5.35 -10.19 -0.59
N ALA A 77 -5.95 -9.12 -1.04
CA ALA A 77 -5.39 -8.33 -2.12
C ALA A 77 -4.68 -7.11 -1.58
N TRP A 78 -3.59 -6.73 -2.28
CA TRP A 78 -2.84 -5.53 -1.93
C TRP A 78 -2.90 -4.57 -3.11
N TYR A 79 -2.96 -3.28 -2.84
CA TYR A 79 -2.99 -2.31 -3.91
C TYR A 79 -2.31 -1.02 -3.48
N VAL A 80 -1.93 -0.22 -4.47
CA VAL A 80 -1.45 1.15 -4.27
C VAL A 80 -2.36 2.04 -5.07
N MET A 81 -2.36 3.33 -4.73
CA MET A 81 -3.10 4.31 -5.50
C MET A 81 -2.13 5.03 -6.41
N ALA A 82 -2.38 4.98 -7.67
CA ALA A 82 -1.48 5.57 -8.66
C ALA A 82 -2.23 6.27 -9.78
#